data_49e409bf709735c1f593b6f758f1dfa1
#
_entry.id   49e409bf709735c1f593b6f758f1dfa1
#
_cell.length_a   1.000
_cell.length_b   1.000
_cell.length_c   1.000
_cell.angle_alpha   90.00
_cell.angle_beta   90.00
_cell.angle_gamma   90.00
#
_symmetry.space_group_name_H-M   'P 1'
#
loop_
_entity.id
_entity.type
_entity.pdbx_description
1 polymer ?
#
loop_
_entity_poly.entity_id
_entity_poly.type
_entity_poly.pdbx_seq_one_letter_code
_entity_poly.pdbx_strand_id
1 'polypeptide(L)'
;MRNIIVEVYYGNICPMDRQIVKGGDYSHLLHLLTRNEDSLTETLTQVQQEIFGKYKDCVSELNEANEVAAFAIGFKLGMRLAVEAMISLEDITEPKFE
;
A
#
# COMPACT_ATOMS: atom_id res chain seq x y z
N MET A 1 25.81 5.91 -4.68
CA MET A 1 24.43 5.48 -4.46
C MET A 1 24.38 4.39 -3.41
N ARG A 2 23.45 4.48 -2.50
CA ARG A 2 23.35 3.47 -1.46
C ARG A 2 22.74 2.19 -1.99
N ASN A 3 23.18 1.08 -1.40
CA ASN A 3 22.62 -0.22 -1.73
C ASN A 3 21.26 -0.36 -1.05
N ILE A 4 20.21 -0.56 -1.85
CA ILE A 4 18.85 -0.61 -1.34
C ILE A 4 18.63 -1.80 -0.41
N ILE A 5 19.35 -2.90 -0.63
CA ILE A 5 19.23 -4.07 0.23
C ILE A 5 19.74 -3.74 1.63
N VAL A 6 20.84 -2.99 1.70
CA VAL A 6 21.41 -2.55 2.97
C VAL A 6 20.45 -1.60 3.68
N GLU A 7 19.83 -0.70 2.94
CA GLU A 7 18.85 0.23 3.52
C GLU A 7 17.66 -0.50 4.11
N VAL A 8 17.18 -1.55 3.43
CA VAL A 8 16.09 -2.37 3.94
C VAL A 8 16.52 -3.09 5.20
N TYR A 9 17.76 -3.63 5.21
CA TYR A 9 18.27 -4.36 6.37
C TYR A 9 18.29 -3.47 7.62
N TYR A 10 18.71 -2.23 7.47
CA TYR A 10 18.79 -1.32 8.60
C TYR A 10 17.45 -0.64 8.92
N GLY A 11 16.39 -0.97 8.19
CA GLY A 11 15.07 -0.42 8.47
C GLY A 11 14.87 0.99 7.97
N ASN A 12 15.75 1.46 7.10
CA ASN A 12 15.66 2.81 6.54
C ASN A 12 14.61 2.89 5.44
N ILE A 13 14.23 1.75 4.90
CA ILE A 13 13.13 1.67 3.93
C ILE A 13 12.09 0.73 4.53
N CYS A 14 10.96 1.28 4.88
CA CYS A 14 9.88 0.50 5.50
C CYS A 14 8.57 0.86 4.82
N PRO A 15 7.97 -0.08 4.07
CA PRO A 15 6.74 0.22 3.34
C PRO A 15 5.59 0.67 4.23
N MET A 16 5.58 0.25 5.49
CA MET A 16 4.53 0.66 6.41
C MET A 16 4.61 2.13 6.79
N ASP A 17 5.81 2.70 6.74
CA ASP A 17 6.05 4.06 7.20
C ASP A 17 6.03 5.07 6.07
N ARG A 18 5.32 4.75 5.00
CA ARG A 18 5.23 5.69 3.89
C ARG A 18 4.59 6.98 4.35
N GLN A 19 5.10 8.07 3.81
CA GLN A 19 4.60 9.39 4.18
C GLN A 19 3.45 9.80 3.27
N ILE A 20 2.49 10.51 3.88
CA ILE A 20 1.38 11.05 3.13
C ILE A 20 1.84 12.38 2.53
N VAL A 21 1.71 12.50 1.22
CA VAL A 21 2.09 13.73 0.53
C VAL A 21 1.04 14.80 0.83
N LYS A 22 1.52 15.91 1.38
CA LYS A 22 0.64 17.01 1.73
C LYS A 22 0.09 17.62 0.45
N GLY A 23 -1.23 17.77 0.40
CA GLY A 23 -1.88 18.32 -0.78
C GLY A 23 -2.12 17.32 -1.90
N GLY A 24 -1.75 16.05 -1.72
CA GLY A 24 -2.00 15.01 -2.71
C GLY A 24 -3.41 14.46 -2.61
N ASP A 25 -3.73 13.58 -3.55
CA ASP A 25 -5.07 12.99 -3.63
C ASP A 25 -5.46 12.25 -2.35
N TYR A 26 -4.53 11.49 -1.79
CA TYR A 26 -4.80 10.73 -0.57
C TYR A 26 -5.17 11.68 0.57
N SER A 27 -4.37 12.75 0.74
CA SER A 27 -4.60 13.71 1.81
C SER A 27 -5.95 14.40 1.65
N HIS A 28 -6.28 14.77 0.43
CA HIS A 28 -7.56 15.41 0.12
C HIS A 28 -8.74 14.50 0.42
N LEU A 29 -8.65 13.26 -0.03
CA LEU A 29 -9.74 12.28 0.18
C LEU A 29 -9.89 11.94 1.67
N LEU A 30 -8.78 11.84 2.39
CA LEU A 30 -8.83 11.58 3.82
C LEU A 30 -9.55 12.72 4.55
N HIS A 31 -9.28 13.95 4.13
CA HIS A 31 -9.91 15.12 4.74
C HIS A 31 -11.43 15.09 4.50
N LEU A 32 -11.84 14.78 3.27
CA LEU A 32 -13.25 14.66 2.94
C LEU A 32 -13.92 13.52 3.71
N LEU A 33 -13.23 12.40 3.81
CA LEU A 33 -13.74 11.24 4.54
C LEU A 33 -14.01 11.61 6.00
N THR A 34 -13.05 12.25 6.64
CA THR A 34 -13.17 12.64 8.04
C THR A 34 -14.33 13.62 8.23
N ARG A 35 -14.45 14.59 7.34
CA ARG A 35 -15.52 15.59 7.43
C ARG A 35 -16.89 14.92 7.28
N ASN A 36 -17.01 14.01 6.31
CA ASN A 36 -18.28 13.35 6.08
C ASN A 36 -18.62 12.40 7.22
N GLU A 37 -17.62 11.75 7.78
CA GLU A 37 -17.83 10.87 8.93
C GLU A 37 -18.33 11.65 10.12
N ASP A 38 -17.72 12.80 10.40
CA ASP A 38 -18.15 13.64 11.50
C ASP A 38 -19.58 14.13 11.32
N SER A 39 -19.91 14.55 10.10
CA SER A 39 -21.26 15.00 9.79
C SER A 39 -22.30 13.90 9.98
N LEU A 40 -21.96 12.69 9.55
CA LEU A 40 -22.87 11.55 9.72
C LEU A 40 -23.05 11.19 11.18
N THR A 41 -21.95 11.17 11.94
CA THR A 41 -21.96 10.78 13.34
C THR A 41 -22.90 11.67 14.15
N GLU A 42 -22.93 12.96 13.83
CA GLU A 42 -23.78 13.92 14.54
C GLU A 42 -25.27 13.62 14.36
N THR A 43 -25.65 12.93 13.29
CA THR A 43 -27.06 12.63 13.01
C THR A 43 -27.48 11.28 13.59
N LEU A 44 -26.56 10.50 14.14
CA LEU A 44 -26.86 9.13 14.58
C LEU A 44 -27.25 9.11 16.05
N THR A 45 -28.12 8.16 16.39
CA THR A 45 -28.45 7.88 17.79
C THR A 45 -27.26 7.18 18.45
N GLN A 46 -27.32 7.06 19.78
CA GLN A 46 -26.25 6.38 20.52
C GLN A 46 -26.05 4.95 20.03
N VAL A 47 -27.12 4.21 19.83
CA VAL A 47 -27.03 2.82 19.35
C VAL A 47 -26.45 2.78 17.96
N GLN A 48 -26.89 3.69 17.10
CA GLN A 48 -26.37 3.74 15.73
C GLN A 48 -24.90 4.09 15.70
N GLN A 49 -24.45 4.97 16.60
CA GLN A 49 -23.03 5.30 16.67
C GLN A 49 -22.18 4.10 17.06
N GLU A 50 -22.71 3.25 17.96
CA GLU A 50 -22.01 2.03 18.34
C GLU A 50 -21.87 1.08 17.16
N ILE A 51 -22.94 0.90 16.40
CA ILE A 51 -22.90 0.03 15.22
C ILE A 51 -21.98 0.60 14.17
N PHE A 52 -22.02 1.91 13.98
CA PHE A 52 -21.14 2.57 13.02
C PHE A 52 -19.69 2.42 13.42
N GLY A 53 -19.39 2.47 14.73
CA GLY A 53 -18.04 2.24 15.24
C GLY A 53 -17.54 0.85 14.89
N LYS A 54 -18.38 -0.15 15.07
CA LYS A 54 -18.01 -1.52 14.71
C LYS A 54 -17.77 -1.66 13.22
N TYR A 55 -18.59 -1.00 12.42
CA TYR A 55 -18.42 -0.98 10.97
C TYR A 55 -17.07 -0.39 10.59
N LYS A 56 -16.71 0.74 11.22
CA LYS A 56 -15.43 1.40 10.93
C LYS A 56 -14.26 0.51 11.30
N ASP A 57 -14.35 -0.19 12.42
CA ASP A 57 -13.30 -1.10 12.85
C ASP A 57 -13.11 -2.22 11.82
N CYS A 58 -14.21 -2.77 11.34
CA CYS A 58 -14.13 -3.82 10.32
C CYS A 58 -13.53 -3.31 9.01
N VAL A 59 -13.89 -2.08 8.62
CA VAL A 59 -13.34 -1.48 7.40
C VAL A 59 -11.85 -1.27 7.56
N SER A 60 -11.40 -0.82 8.74
CA SER A 60 -9.97 -0.63 9.01
C SER A 60 -9.21 -1.93 8.90
N GLU A 61 -9.75 -3.00 9.48
CA GLU A 61 -9.10 -4.31 9.41
C GLU A 61 -9.07 -4.83 7.98
N LEU A 62 -10.16 -4.63 7.24
CA LEU A 62 -10.22 -5.05 5.85
C LEU A 62 -9.19 -4.28 5.01
N ASN A 63 -9.08 -2.98 5.25
CA ASN A 63 -8.13 -2.17 4.52
C ASN A 63 -6.70 -2.58 4.80
N GLU A 64 -6.38 -2.89 6.07
CA GLU A 64 -5.05 -3.33 6.43
C GLU A 64 -4.72 -4.65 5.74
N ALA A 65 -5.64 -5.61 5.78
CA ALA A 65 -5.44 -6.89 5.11
C ALA A 65 -5.24 -6.70 3.61
N ASN A 66 -6.01 -5.78 3.02
CA ASN A 66 -5.90 -5.50 1.61
C ASN A 66 -4.55 -4.85 1.26
N GLU A 67 -4.06 -3.96 2.13
CA GLU A 67 -2.76 -3.33 1.92
C GLU A 67 -1.63 -4.35 1.95
N VAL A 68 -1.68 -5.25 2.92
CA VAL A 68 -0.68 -6.31 3.03
C VAL A 68 -0.69 -7.20 1.79
N ALA A 69 -1.90 -7.59 1.36
CA ALA A 69 -2.04 -8.43 0.17
C ALA A 69 -1.54 -7.71 -1.07
N ALA A 70 -1.88 -6.44 -1.22
CA ALA A 70 -1.46 -5.67 -2.39
C ALA A 70 0.06 -5.54 -2.43
N PHE A 71 0.68 -5.29 -1.28
CA PHE A 71 2.13 -5.19 -1.20
C PHE A 71 2.78 -6.51 -1.58
N ALA A 72 2.27 -7.62 -1.04
CA ALA A 72 2.84 -8.94 -1.32
C ALA A 72 2.71 -9.29 -2.80
N ILE A 73 1.55 -9.02 -3.39
CA ILE A 73 1.32 -9.29 -4.80
C ILE A 73 2.23 -8.43 -5.67
N GLY A 74 2.34 -7.15 -5.33
CA GLY A 74 3.22 -6.25 -6.08
C GLY A 74 4.67 -6.66 -6.02
N PHE A 75 5.12 -7.08 -4.83
CA PHE A 75 6.49 -7.54 -4.65
C PHE A 75 6.75 -8.78 -5.52
N LYS A 76 5.84 -9.76 -5.45
CA LYS A 76 6.00 -10.99 -6.22
C LYS A 76 5.98 -10.72 -7.72
N LEU A 77 5.08 -9.85 -8.16
CA LEU A 77 4.97 -9.50 -9.56
C LEU A 77 6.24 -8.80 -10.03
N GLY A 78 6.75 -7.86 -9.23
CA GLY A 78 7.97 -7.15 -9.57
C GLY A 78 9.15 -8.07 -9.72
N MET A 79 9.29 -9.01 -8.76
CA MET A 79 10.36 -10.00 -8.82
C MET A 79 10.23 -10.88 -10.06
N ARG A 80 9.00 -11.31 -10.37
CA ARG A 80 8.78 -12.15 -11.52
C ARG A 80 9.12 -11.43 -12.81
N LEU A 81 8.72 -10.17 -12.91
CA LEU A 81 9.04 -9.37 -14.09
C LEU A 81 10.54 -9.18 -14.25
N ALA A 82 11.23 -8.94 -13.14
CA ALA A 82 12.68 -8.75 -13.17
C ALA A 82 13.38 -10.01 -13.65
N VAL A 83 12.97 -11.16 -13.12
CA VAL A 83 13.58 -12.43 -13.51
C VAL A 83 13.37 -12.71 -15.00
N GLU A 84 12.15 -12.49 -15.48
CA GLU A 84 11.85 -12.73 -16.89
C GLU A 84 12.59 -11.78 -17.79
N ALA A 85 12.72 -10.52 -17.37
CA ALA A 85 13.47 -9.54 -18.14
C ALA A 85 14.94 -9.95 -18.26
N MET A 86 15.51 -10.48 -17.18
CA MET A 86 16.91 -10.93 -17.19
C MET A 86 17.10 -12.13 -18.10
N ILE A 87 16.16 -13.05 -18.07
CA ILE A 87 16.21 -14.22 -18.94
C ILE A 87 16.11 -13.79 -20.40
N SER A 88 15.16 -12.91 -20.71
CA SER A 88 14.99 -12.41 -22.07
C SER A 88 16.24 -11.69 -22.56
N LEU A 89 16.88 -10.92 -21.67
CA LEU A 89 18.10 -10.22 -22.03
C LEU A 89 19.22 -11.18 -22.38
N GLU A 90 19.33 -12.26 -21.63
CA GLU A 90 20.32 -13.29 -21.93
C GLU A 90 20.05 -13.91 -23.28
N ASP A 91 18.80 -14.18 -23.58
CA ASP A 91 18.42 -14.75 -24.87
C ASP A 91 18.82 -13.85 -26.03
N ILE A 92 18.67 -12.54 -25.82
CA ILE A 92 18.99 -11.58 -26.88
C ILE A 92 20.48 -11.40 -27.04
N THR A 93 21.19 -11.34 -25.94
CA THR A 93 22.62 -11.01 -25.97
C THR A 93 23.51 -12.22 -26.21
N GLU A 94 22.99 -13.38 -25.98
CA GLU A 94 23.78 -14.58 -26.16
C GLU A 94 24.06 -14.77 -27.62
N PRO A 95 25.24 -14.75 -27.98
CA PRO A 95 25.54 -14.93 -29.37
C PRO A 95 25.42 -16.37 -29.65
N LYS A 96 24.95 -16.59 -29.34
CA LYS A 96 24.84 -17.51 -29.36
C LYS A 96 25.70 -18.11 -29.48
N PHE A 97 26.16 -18.21 -29.10
CA PHE A 97 26.91 -18.60 -28.93
C PHE A 97 27.26 -19.45 -29.16
N GLU A 98 27.18 -19.47 -29.39
CA GLU A 98 27.56 -20.20 -29.42
C GLU A 98 27.83 -20.68 -29.44
#